data_78bee47fc5826df53ece7e18f1dcde77
#
_entry.id   78bee47fc5826df53ece7e18f1dcde77
#
_cell.length_a   1.000
_cell.length_b   1.000
_cell.length_c   1.000
_cell.angle_alpha   90.00
_cell.angle_beta   90.00
_cell.angle_gamma   90.00
#
_symmetry.space_group_name_H-M   'P 1'
#
loop_
_entity.id
_entity.type
_entity.pdbx_description
1 polymer ?
#
loop_
_entity_poly.entity_id
_entity_poly.type
_entity_poly.pdbx_seq_one_letter_code
_entity_poly.pdbx_strand_id
1 'polypeptide(L)'
;MLRSGIFFVIYFCYLTLIMGLGQRVLLWPAIFLAPQRRRALVRAWLRFHALTTLRMARVFAGVRLTTHGSLPAESCIVVMNHQSVLDIPLGLSLVTGPYPLIPTRDRYRRGIPGISPLARLARFPFLSQKRTLARPELASLTDAADQVARGDQSLLIFPEGHRTDDGRIGRFMRNGLRITLARASRPIYCVVADGMAHIRTFADSFVRFADTHIRVVVLGPFDPPSDDAHVDAFIDMLHQRMTAALDQLRRS
;
A
#
# COMPACT_ATOMS: atom_id res chain seq x y z
N MET A 1 2.14 -26.30 4.31
CA MET A 1 1.67 -26.35 2.91
C MET A 1 0.14 -26.32 2.80
N LEU A 2 -0.59 -27.28 3.39
CA LEU A 2 -2.06 -27.37 3.24
C LEU A 2 -2.79 -26.06 3.62
N ARG A 3 -2.48 -25.46 4.78
CA ARG A 3 -3.10 -24.23 5.25
C ARG A 3 -2.88 -23.03 4.33
N SER A 4 -1.67 -22.90 3.75
CA SER A 4 -1.38 -21.85 2.76
C SER A 4 -2.23 -22.03 1.50
N GLY A 5 -2.31 -23.26 0.98
CA GLY A 5 -3.11 -23.57 -0.21
C GLY A 5 -4.60 -23.31 0.03
N ILE A 6 -5.15 -23.75 1.15
CA ILE A 6 -6.54 -23.50 1.55
C ILE A 6 -6.81 -22.00 1.61
N PHE A 7 -5.94 -21.23 2.28
CA PHE A 7 -6.08 -19.78 2.34
C PHE A 7 -6.15 -19.15 0.95
N PHE A 8 -5.23 -19.50 0.04
CA PHE A 8 -5.20 -18.88 -1.27
C PHE A 8 -6.38 -19.25 -2.16
N VAL A 9 -6.88 -20.48 -2.08
CA VAL A 9 -8.13 -20.89 -2.78
C VAL A 9 -9.31 -20.06 -2.26
N ILE A 10 -9.49 -19.99 -0.94
CA ILE A 10 -10.56 -19.19 -0.33
C ILE A 10 -10.40 -17.71 -0.67
N TYR A 11 -9.16 -17.19 -0.62
CA TYR A 11 -8.88 -15.81 -0.94
C TYR A 11 -9.15 -15.47 -2.42
N PHE A 12 -8.82 -16.38 -3.34
CA PHE A 12 -9.14 -16.19 -4.75
C PHE A 12 -10.66 -16.19 -5.02
N CYS A 13 -11.39 -17.12 -4.41
CA CYS A 13 -12.85 -17.11 -4.43
C CYS A 13 -13.42 -15.81 -3.85
N TYR A 14 -12.87 -15.35 -2.72
CA TYR A 14 -13.26 -14.09 -2.09
C TYR A 14 -13.00 -12.89 -3.02
N LEU A 15 -11.82 -12.79 -3.65
CA LEU A 15 -11.50 -11.71 -4.57
C LEU A 15 -12.45 -11.66 -5.77
N THR A 16 -12.82 -12.83 -6.29
CA THR A 16 -13.65 -12.94 -7.50
C THR A 16 -15.12 -12.71 -7.17
N LEU A 17 -15.64 -13.44 -6.20
CA LEU A 17 -17.08 -13.46 -5.88
C LEU A 17 -17.47 -12.30 -4.98
N ILE A 18 -16.83 -12.17 -3.82
CA ILE A 18 -17.27 -11.18 -2.82
C ILE A 18 -16.79 -9.78 -3.20
N MET A 19 -15.49 -9.63 -3.47
CA MET A 19 -14.94 -8.31 -3.80
C MET A 19 -15.33 -7.90 -5.23
N GLY A 20 -15.19 -8.78 -6.22
CA GLY A 20 -15.46 -8.47 -7.63
C GLY A 20 -16.95 -8.28 -7.94
N LEU A 21 -17.81 -9.19 -7.49
CA LEU A 21 -19.26 -9.09 -7.68
C LEU A 21 -19.86 -8.01 -6.78
N GLY A 22 -19.43 -7.95 -5.52
CA GLY A 22 -19.90 -6.95 -4.56
C GLY A 22 -19.64 -5.52 -5.01
N GLN A 23 -18.51 -5.25 -5.69
CA GLN A 23 -18.28 -3.94 -6.30
C GLN A 23 -19.34 -3.58 -7.33
N ARG A 24 -19.75 -4.54 -8.16
CA ARG A 24 -20.73 -4.31 -9.23
C ARG A 24 -22.14 -4.14 -8.69
N VAL A 25 -22.50 -4.95 -7.69
CA VAL A 25 -23.88 -5.02 -7.17
C VAL A 25 -24.14 -4.02 -6.05
N LEU A 26 -23.13 -3.71 -5.25
CA LEU A 26 -23.28 -2.83 -4.07
C LEU A 26 -22.56 -1.49 -4.25
N LEU A 27 -21.23 -1.51 -4.52
CA LEU A 27 -20.44 -0.29 -4.48
C LEU A 27 -20.75 0.65 -5.64
N TRP A 28 -20.84 0.16 -6.87
CA TRP A 28 -21.13 1.02 -8.03
C TRP A 28 -22.53 1.63 -7.98
N PRO A 29 -23.61 0.87 -7.69
CA PRO A 29 -24.94 1.47 -7.50
C PRO A 29 -24.95 2.48 -6.35
N ALA A 30 -24.30 2.19 -5.22
CA ALA A 30 -24.23 3.14 -4.11
C ALA A 30 -23.52 4.45 -4.49
N ILE A 31 -22.44 4.38 -5.28
CA ILE A 31 -21.75 5.57 -5.80
C ILE A 31 -22.62 6.31 -6.82
N PHE A 32 -23.35 5.58 -7.68
CA PHE A 32 -24.24 6.18 -8.66
C PHE A 32 -25.39 6.95 -7.98
N LEU A 33 -25.99 6.38 -6.94
CA LEU A 33 -27.08 6.99 -6.19
C LEU A 33 -26.62 8.14 -5.26
N ALA A 34 -25.35 8.10 -4.81
CA ALA A 34 -24.81 9.11 -3.90
C ALA A 34 -23.38 9.52 -4.31
N PRO A 35 -23.21 10.20 -5.47
CA PRO A 35 -21.88 10.54 -6.00
C PRO A 35 -21.05 11.44 -5.07
N GLN A 36 -21.71 12.28 -4.27
CA GLN A 36 -21.07 13.11 -3.24
C GLN A 36 -20.41 12.28 -2.11
N ARG A 37 -20.90 11.06 -1.87
CA ARG A 37 -20.33 10.12 -0.87
C ARG A 37 -19.25 9.18 -1.43
N ARG A 38 -18.89 9.34 -2.71
CA ARG A 38 -17.96 8.42 -3.41
C ARG A 38 -16.68 8.15 -2.61
N ARG A 39 -16.02 9.18 -2.09
CA ARG A 39 -14.76 9.01 -1.32
C ARG A 39 -14.99 8.18 -0.05
N ALA A 40 -16.05 8.46 0.69
CA ALA A 40 -16.39 7.72 1.91
C ALA A 40 -16.73 6.24 1.60
N LEU A 41 -17.50 5.98 0.54
CA LEU A 41 -17.84 4.63 0.10
C LEU A 41 -16.61 3.84 -0.34
N VAL A 42 -15.73 4.44 -1.15
CA VAL A 42 -14.47 3.81 -1.57
C VAL A 42 -13.55 3.55 -0.38
N ARG A 43 -13.44 4.50 0.57
CA ARG A 43 -12.68 4.32 1.81
C ARG A 43 -13.20 3.13 2.62
N ALA A 44 -14.51 3.09 2.88
CA ALA A 44 -15.14 2.01 3.63
C ALA A 44 -14.90 0.66 2.95
N TRP A 45 -15.02 0.60 1.63
CA TRP A 45 -14.82 -0.60 0.83
C TRP A 45 -13.37 -1.09 0.87
N LEU A 46 -12.40 -0.19 0.62
CA LEU A 46 -10.97 -0.52 0.72
C LEU A 46 -10.59 -1.05 2.10
N ARG A 47 -11.03 -0.33 3.16
CA ARG A 47 -10.74 -0.72 4.54
C ARG A 47 -11.39 -2.06 4.90
N PHE A 48 -12.66 -2.26 4.53
CA PHE A 48 -13.35 -3.53 4.77
C PHE A 48 -12.59 -4.71 4.14
N HIS A 49 -12.21 -4.60 2.87
CA HIS A 49 -11.49 -5.66 2.19
C HIS A 49 -10.05 -5.86 2.70
N ALA A 50 -9.36 -4.79 3.08
CA ALA A 50 -8.05 -4.88 3.71
C ALA A 50 -8.10 -5.66 5.03
N LEU A 51 -9.01 -5.27 5.93
CA LEU A 51 -9.20 -5.94 7.21
C LEU A 51 -9.68 -7.39 7.05
N THR A 52 -10.58 -7.64 6.10
CA THR A 52 -11.07 -9.01 5.82
C THR A 52 -9.94 -9.88 5.29
N THR A 53 -9.08 -9.38 4.41
CA THR A 53 -7.90 -10.12 3.92
C THR A 53 -6.98 -10.51 5.07
N LEU A 54 -6.66 -9.58 5.98
CA LEU A 54 -5.81 -9.87 7.15
C LEU A 54 -6.47 -10.84 8.12
N ARG A 55 -7.80 -10.73 8.34
CA ARG A 55 -8.55 -11.69 9.16
C ARG A 55 -8.53 -13.09 8.55
N MET A 56 -8.74 -13.20 7.25
CA MET A 56 -8.65 -14.47 6.52
C MET A 56 -7.25 -15.08 6.63
N ALA A 57 -6.20 -14.27 6.46
CA ALA A 57 -4.81 -14.70 6.65
C ALA A 57 -4.58 -15.24 8.07
N ARG A 58 -5.11 -14.57 9.08
CA ARG A 58 -5.03 -15.02 10.47
C ARG A 58 -5.77 -16.34 10.70
N VAL A 59 -7.03 -16.43 10.25
CA VAL A 59 -7.92 -17.57 10.53
C VAL A 59 -7.48 -18.82 9.75
N PHE A 60 -7.26 -18.67 8.44
CA PHE A 60 -7.02 -19.83 7.57
C PHE A 60 -5.54 -20.20 7.44
N ALA A 61 -4.65 -19.19 7.50
CA ALA A 61 -3.21 -19.44 7.38
C ALA A 61 -2.44 -19.30 8.70
N GLY A 62 -3.08 -18.91 9.82
CA GLY A 62 -2.39 -18.76 11.10
C GLY A 62 -1.42 -17.59 11.17
N VAL A 63 -1.56 -16.61 10.26
CA VAL A 63 -0.69 -15.43 10.24
C VAL A 63 -0.87 -14.62 11.51
N ARG A 64 0.23 -14.23 12.12
CA ARG A 64 0.27 -13.33 13.27
C ARG A 64 0.73 -11.96 12.82
N LEU A 65 0.11 -10.92 13.34
CA LEU A 65 0.48 -9.52 13.07
C LEU A 65 0.75 -8.80 14.38
N THR A 66 1.95 -8.25 14.52
CA THR A 66 2.32 -7.36 15.61
C THR A 66 2.67 -6.00 15.04
N THR A 67 2.07 -4.93 15.57
CA THR A 67 2.29 -3.57 15.10
C THR A 67 2.69 -2.67 16.27
N HIS A 68 3.76 -1.93 16.11
CA HIS A 68 4.24 -0.91 17.03
C HIS A 68 4.11 0.47 16.40
N GLY A 69 3.45 1.39 17.09
CA GLY A 69 3.08 2.72 16.59
C GLY A 69 1.77 2.73 15.81
N SER A 70 1.34 3.89 15.39
CA SER A 70 0.10 4.13 14.65
C SER A 70 0.24 5.27 13.66
N LEU A 71 -0.61 5.26 12.63
CA LEU A 71 -0.75 6.38 11.70
C LEU A 71 -1.84 7.35 12.22
N PRO A 72 -1.75 8.64 11.85
CA PRO A 72 -2.74 9.63 12.25
C PRO A 72 -4.10 9.40 11.56
N ALA A 73 -5.12 10.05 12.08
CA ALA A 73 -6.45 10.07 11.45
C ALA A 73 -6.55 11.11 10.31
N GLU A 74 -5.57 11.98 10.21
CA GLU A 74 -5.47 13.00 9.16
C GLU A 74 -4.77 12.47 7.92
N SER A 75 -4.79 13.28 6.87
CA SER A 75 -4.05 13.00 5.63
C SER A 75 -2.54 13.01 5.89
N CYS A 76 -1.87 11.96 5.46
CA CYS A 76 -0.41 11.80 5.60
C CYS A 76 0.20 11.08 4.39
N ILE A 77 1.51 11.16 4.29
CA ILE A 77 2.32 10.41 3.32
C ILE A 77 2.92 9.22 4.05
N VAL A 78 2.60 8.01 3.58
CA VAL A 78 3.12 6.76 4.11
C VAL A 78 4.14 6.18 3.14
N VAL A 79 5.36 6.06 3.60
CA VAL A 79 6.47 5.39 2.88
C VAL A 79 6.63 4.00 3.47
N MET A 80 6.39 2.96 2.68
CA MET A 80 6.41 1.57 3.17
C MET A 80 7.35 0.71 2.34
N ASN A 81 8.12 -0.17 2.99
CA ASN A 81 8.92 -1.16 2.27
C ASN A 81 8.03 -2.25 1.66
N HIS A 82 8.52 -2.95 0.66
CA HIS A 82 7.72 -3.88 -0.13
C HIS A 82 8.30 -5.29 -0.16
N GLN A 83 7.74 -6.19 0.66
CA GLN A 83 8.14 -7.60 0.72
C GLN A 83 7.16 -8.52 -0.01
N SER A 84 5.85 -8.22 0.05
CA SER A 84 4.79 -9.11 -0.42
C SER A 84 3.61 -8.35 -1.02
N VAL A 85 2.74 -9.05 -1.76
CA VAL A 85 1.45 -8.52 -2.21
C VAL A 85 0.52 -8.16 -1.05
N LEU A 86 0.74 -8.73 0.12
CA LEU A 86 -0.02 -8.44 1.35
C LEU A 86 0.37 -7.12 2.03
N ASP A 87 1.47 -6.49 1.62
CA ASP A 87 1.81 -5.15 2.10
C ASP A 87 0.74 -4.12 1.72
N ILE A 88 0.04 -4.33 0.61
CA ILE A 88 -1.04 -3.44 0.18
C ILE A 88 -2.22 -3.48 1.15
N PRO A 89 -2.87 -4.63 1.44
CA PRO A 89 -3.92 -4.67 2.45
C PRO A 89 -3.41 -4.33 3.85
N LEU A 90 -2.15 -4.64 4.19
CA LEU A 90 -1.55 -4.22 5.45
C LEU A 90 -1.50 -2.70 5.55
N GLY A 91 -0.90 -2.01 4.58
CA GLY A 91 -0.83 -0.55 4.55
C GLY A 91 -2.21 0.11 4.54
N LEU A 92 -3.16 -0.42 3.76
CA LEU A 92 -4.56 0.04 3.75
C LEU A 92 -5.25 -0.12 5.12
N SER A 93 -4.91 -1.15 5.89
CA SER A 93 -5.50 -1.39 7.21
C SER A 93 -4.97 -0.41 8.27
N LEU A 94 -3.73 0.03 8.13
CA LEU A 94 -3.07 0.96 9.05
C LEU A 94 -3.57 2.40 8.88
N VAL A 95 -3.92 2.81 7.64
CA VAL A 95 -4.44 4.17 7.39
C VAL A 95 -5.88 4.27 7.89
N THR A 96 -6.08 5.06 8.94
CA THR A 96 -7.40 5.30 9.55
C THR A 96 -8.09 6.56 9.04
N GLY A 97 -7.34 7.48 8.47
CA GLY A 97 -7.79 8.73 7.86
C GLY A 97 -8.37 8.60 6.45
N PRO A 98 -8.22 9.63 5.61
CA PRO A 98 -8.55 9.56 4.18
C PRO A 98 -7.83 8.38 3.53
N TYR A 99 -8.54 7.60 2.68
CA TYR A 99 -7.90 6.41 2.08
C TYR A 99 -6.68 6.80 1.24
N PRO A 100 -5.61 5.98 1.25
CA PRO A 100 -4.40 6.33 0.54
C PRO A 100 -4.54 6.03 -0.95
N LEU A 101 -4.04 6.95 -1.78
CA LEU A 101 -3.72 6.68 -3.17
C LEU A 101 -2.45 5.83 -3.21
N ILE A 102 -2.44 4.79 -4.04
CA ILE A 102 -1.31 3.86 -4.13
C ILE A 102 -0.79 3.85 -5.57
N PRO A 103 0.41 4.40 -5.84
CA PRO A 103 1.06 4.26 -7.12
C PRO A 103 1.20 2.77 -7.48
N THR A 104 0.57 2.36 -8.56
CA THR A 104 0.40 0.96 -8.94
C THR A 104 0.96 0.73 -10.34
N ARG A 105 1.55 -0.44 -10.60
CA ARG A 105 2.06 -0.77 -11.94
C ARG A 105 0.93 -0.83 -12.96
N ASP A 106 1.14 -0.26 -14.15
CA ASP A 106 0.13 -0.19 -15.20
C ASP A 106 -0.41 -1.56 -15.63
N ARG A 107 0.41 -2.61 -15.60
CA ARG A 107 -0.04 -3.99 -15.87
C ARG A 107 -1.19 -4.45 -14.96
N TYR A 108 -1.37 -3.87 -13.78
CA TYR A 108 -2.45 -4.20 -12.85
C TYR A 108 -3.71 -3.35 -13.05
N ARG A 109 -3.71 -2.47 -14.07
CA ARG A 109 -4.90 -1.72 -14.46
C ARG A 109 -6.06 -2.63 -14.88
N ARG A 110 -5.73 -3.82 -15.40
CA ARG A 110 -6.67 -4.84 -15.85
C ARG A 110 -6.19 -6.23 -15.40
N GLY A 111 -7.08 -7.22 -15.44
CA GLY A 111 -6.71 -8.64 -15.30
C GLY A 111 -6.87 -9.24 -13.91
N ILE A 112 -6.90 -8.47 -12.82
CA ILE A 112 -7.07 -9.03 -11.48
C ILE A 112 -8.50 -8.76 -11.00
N PRO A 113 -9.35 -9.82 -10.87
CA PRO A 113 -10.71 -9.70 -10.37
C PRO A 113 -10.74 -8.95 -9.02
N GLY A 114 -11.75 -8.12 -8.83
CA GLY A 114 -11.88 -7.31 -7.61
C GLY A 114 -10.86 -6.18 -7.48
N ILE A 115 -9.57 -6.45 -7.64
CA ILE A 115 -8.48 -5.48 -7.40
C ILE A 115 -8.39 -4.43 -8.51
N SER A 116 -8.29 -4.86 -9.79
CA SER A 116 -8.12 -3.92 -10.91
C SER A 116 -9.28 -2.92 -11.05
N PRO A 117 -10.57 -3.34 -10.95
CA PRO A 117 -11.68 -2.41 -10.94
C PRO A 117 -11.65 -1.44 -9.75
N LEU A 118 -11.28 -1.93 -8.56
CA LEU A 118 -11.21 -1.11 -7.36
C LEU A 118 -10.08 -0.06 -7.44
N ALA A 119 -8.91 -0.44 -7.93
CA ALA A 119 -7.79 0.48 -8.13
C ALA A 119 -8.15 1.63 -9.09
N ARG A 120 -8.87 1.32 -10.19
CA ARG A 120 -9.40 2.36 -11.09
C ARG A 120 -10.46 3.23 -10.42
N LEU A 121 -11.37 2.62 -9.67
CA LEU A 121 -12.41 3.34 -8.94
C LEU A 121 -11.82 4.25 -7.85
N ALA A 122 -10.79 3.78 -7.15
CA ALA A 122 -10.05 4.56 -6.16
C ALA A 122 -9.12 5.62 -6.79
N ARG A 123 -9.00 5.65 -8.12
CA ARG A 123 -8.11 6.57 -8.87
C ARG A 123 -6.64 6.43 -8.49
N PHE A 124 -6.18 5.21 -8.26
CA PHE A 124 -4.76 4.97 -8.01
C PHE A 124 -3.93 5.39 -9.24
N PRO A 125 -2.80 6.08 -9.05
CA PRO A 125 -1.87 6.38 -10.14
C PRO A 125 -1.32 5.09 -10.74
N PHE A 126 -1.50 4.88 -12.05
CA PHE A 126 -0.93 3.74 -12.75
C PHE A 126 0.36 4.18 -13.46
N LEU A 127 1.46 3.51 -13.13
CA LEU A 127 2.80 3.86 -13.59
C LEU A 127 3.41 2.70 -14.38
N SER A 128 4.07 3.01 -15.49
CA SER A 128 4.97 2.07 -16.17
C SER A 128 6.27 1.94 -15.36
N GLN A 129 7.00 0.85 -15.58
CA GLN A 129 8.32 0.67 -14.96
C GLN A 129 9.46 1.34 -15.75
N LYS A 130 9.13 2.26 -16.62
CA LYS A 130 10.13 3.00 -17.41
C LYS A 130 10.88 3.99 -16.51
N ARG A 131 12.14 4.22 -16.82
CA ARG A 131 12.99 5.18 -16.09
C ARG A 131 12.44 6.61 -16.14
N THR A 132 11.76 6.97 -17.24
CA THR A 132 11.11 8.27 -17.41
C THR A 132 9.60 8.08 -17.45
N LEU A 133 8.87 8.82 -16.62
CA LEU A 133 7.41 8.82 -16.60
C LEU A 133 6.87 9.46 -17.87
N ALA A 134 5.86 8.85 -18.48
CA ALA A 134 5.12 9.47 -19.56
C ALA A 134 4.26 10.63 -19.03
N ARG A 135 3.91 11.60 -19.90
CA ARG A 135 3.07 12.75 -19.50
C ARG A 135 1.80 12.38 -18.72
N PRO A 136 1.00 11.38 -19.13
CA PRO A 136 -0.21 10.99 -18.37
C PRO A 136 0.10 10.35 -17.00
N GLU A 137 1.24 9.67 -16.89
CA GLU A 137 1.68 9.09 -15.60
C GLU A 137 2.11 10.19 -14.62
N LEU A 138 2.88 11.15 -15.14
CA LEU A 138 3.28 12.35 -14.39
C LEU A 138 2.04 13.13 -13.92
N ALA A 139 1.09 13.39 -14.83
CA ALA A 139 -0.15 14.08 -14.49
C ALA A 139 -0.97 13.33 -13.42
N SER A 140 -1.07 12.01 -13.52
CA SER A 140 -1.79 11.19 -12.53
C SER A 140 -1.12 11.23 -11.15
N LEU A 141 0.22 11.19 -11.10
CA LEU A 141 0.96 11.26 -9.84
C LEU A 141 0.91 12.67 -9.24
N THR A 142 0.95 13.70 -10.08
CA THR A 142 0.77 15.09 -9.69
C THR A 142 -0.62 15.34 -9.09
N ASP A 143 -1.68 14.86 -9.75
CA ASP A 143 -3.06 14.95 -9.22
C ASP A 143 -3.19 14.23 -7.86
N ALA A 144 -2.54 13.08 -7.71
CA ALA A 144 -2.51 12.38 -6.43
C ALA A 144 -1.82 13.23 -5.34
N ALA A 145 -0.67 13.83 -5.63
CA ALA A 145 0.03 14.71 -4.70
C ALA A 145 -0.79 15.95 -4.33
N ASP A 146 -1.49 16.55 -5.30
CA ASP A 146 -2.39 17.69 -5.06
C ASP A 146 -3.60 17.31 -4.16
N GLN A 147 -4.14 16.08 -4.30
CA GLN A 147 -5.19 15.58 -3.42
C GLN A 147 -4.68 15.39 -1.98
N VAL A 148 -3.44 14.92 -1.83
CA VAL A 148 -2.77 14.81 -0.52
C VAL A 148 -2.55 16.19 0.08
N ALA A 149 -2.05 17.15 -0.69
CA ALA A 149 -1.84 18.54 -0.25
C ALA A 149 -3.11 19.17 0.31
N ARG A 150 -4.26 18.93 -0.34
CA ARG A 150 -5.58 19.42 0.15
C ARG A 150 -6.11 18.67 1.38
N GLY A 151 -5.50 17.53 1.74
CA GLY A 151 -6.02 16.66 2.81
C GLY A 151 -7.18 15.76 2.38
N ASP A 152 -7.48 15.72 1.10
CA ASP A 152 -8.57 14.91 0.53
C ASP A 152 -8.27 13.40 0.60
N GLN A 153 -6.99 13.06 0.44
CA GLN A 153 -6.47 11.69 0.41
C GLN A 153 -5.16 11.60 1.20
N SER A 154 -4.75 10.40 1.55
CA SER A 154 -3.38 10.09 1.94
C SER A 154 -2.60 9.52 0.75
N LEU A 155 -1.30 9.31 0.88
CA LEU A 155 -0.50 8.55 -0.07
C LEU A 155 0.12 7.35 0.64
N LEU A 156 0.09 6.18 0.01
CA LEU A 156 0.90 5.02 0.41
C LEU A 156 1.82 4.68 -0.76
N ILE A 157 3.10 4.91 -0.58
CA ILE A 157 4.10 4.67 -1.62
C ILE A 157 5.09 3.60 -1.18
N PHE A 158 5.37 2.68 -2.10
CA PHE A 158 6.46 1.70 -2.01
C PHE A 158 7.62 2.22 -2.87
N PRO A 159 8.59 2.93 -2.27
CA PRO A 159 9.58 3.67 -3.06
C PRO A 159 10.57 2.76 -3.79
N GLU A 160 10.66 1.50 -3.42
CA GLU A 160 11.48 0.49 -4.11
C GLU A 160 10.95 0.18 -5.53
N GLY A 161 9.64 0.42 -5.79
CA GLY A 161 8.99 0.17 -7.08
C GLY A 161 8.78 -1.32 -7.41
N HIS A 162 9.36 -2.23 -6.64
CA HIS A 162 9.20 -3.69 -6.72
C HIS A 162 9.34 -4.32 -5.34
N ARG A 163 8.91 -5.56 -5.22
CA ARG A 163 9.12 -6.34 -4.00
C ARG A 163 10.59 -6.71 -3.86
N THR A 164 11.07 -6.76 -2.62
CA THR A 164 12.44 -7.17 -2.33
C THR A 164 12.73 -8.60 -2.80
N ASP A 165 13.96 -8.85 -3.22
CA ASP A 165 14.43 -10.17 -3.61
C ASP A 165 15.21 -10.88 -2.48
N ASP A 166 15.78 -10.12 -1.55
CA ASP A 166 16.64 -10.62 -0.46
C ASP A 166 16.12 -10.28 0.95
N GLY A 167 14.94 -9.64 1.01
CA GLY A 167 14.33 -9.21 2.26
C GLY A 167 14.87 -7.90 2.82
N ARG A 168 15.86 -7.28 2.19
CA ARG A 168 16.38 -5.97 2.55
C ARG A 168 15.55 -4.87 1.92
N ILE A 169 15.64 -3.65 2.43
CA ILE A 169 15.06 -2.48 1.79
C ILE A 169 15.95 -2.09 0.61
N GLY A 170 15.37 -2.15 -0.59
CA GLY A 170 16.05 -1.82 -1.83
C GLY A 170 16.23 -0.31 -2.01
N ARG A 171 16.96 0.06 -3.07
CA ARG A 171 17.15 1.46 -3.44
C ARG A 171 15.80 2.13 -3.74
N PHE A 172 15.59 3.35 -3.25
CA PHE A 172 14.40 4.13 -3.52
C PHE A 172 14.40 4.74 -4.93
N MET A 173 13.31 4.56 -5.65
CA MET A 173 12.99 5.27 -6.89
C MET A 173 12.48 6.67 -6.53
N ARG A 174 13.36 7.66 -6.55
CA ARG A 174 13.14 9.00 -5.96
C ARG A 174 12.03 9.81 -6.62
N ASN A 175 11.76 9.60 -7.93
CA ASN A 175 10.86 10.46 -8.70
C ASN A 175 9.46 10.59 -8.09
N GLY A 176 8.87 9.49 -7.62
CA GLY A 176 7.55 9.51 -7.00
C GLY A 176 7.52 10.33 -5.71
N LEU A 177 8.52 10.17 -4.85
CA LEU A 177 8.65 10.95 -3.61
C LEU A 177 8.94 12.42 -3.92
N ARG A 178 9.85 12.74 -4.83
CA ARG A 178 10.15 14.12 -5.22
C ARG A 178 8.92 14.87 -5.69
N ILE A 179 8.13 14.28 -6.60
CA ILE A 179 6.87 14.89 -7.09
C ILE A 179 5.90 15.13 -5.93
N THR A 180 5.78 14.16 -5.02
CA THR A 180 4.89 14.28 -3.87
C THR A 180 5.35 15.36 -2.91
N LEU A 181 6.63 15.36 -2.53
CA LEU A 181 7.21 16.30 -1.56
C LEU A 181 7.22 17.74 -2.08
N ALA A 182 7.41 17.94 -3.38
CA ALA A 182 7.34 19.26 -4.03
C ALA A 182 5.93 19.88 -3.99
N ARG A 183 4.88 19.09 -3.69
CA ARG A 183 3.48 19.56 -3.77
C ARG A 183 2.71 19.44 -2.46
N ALA A 184 3.08 18.49 -1.61
CA ALA A 184 2.31 18.17 -0.42
C ALA A 184 3.17 18.29 0.85
N SER A 185 2.95 19.37 1.59
CA SER A 185 3.53 19.57 2.93
C SER A 185 2.67 18.85 3.97
N ARG A 186 2.69 17.51 3.96
CA ARG A 186 1.98 16.68 4.92
C ARG A 186 2.97 15.83 5.72
N PRO A 187 2.64 15.49 6.98
CA PRO A 187 3.49 14.62 7.79
C PRO A 187 3.78 13.30 7.07
N ILE A 188 5.04 12.87 7.15
CA ILE A 188 5.51 11.64 6.53
C ILE A 188 5.69 10.59 7.62
N TYR A 189 5.20 9.38 7.37
CA TYR A 189 5.40 8.23 8.22
C TYR A 189 6.06 7.11 7.43
N CYS A 190 7.03 6.46 8.04
CA CYS A 190 7.62 5.26 7.48
C CYS A 190 7.01 4.03 8.15
N VAL A 191 6.46 3.12 7.36
CA VAL A 191 5.98 1.82 7.82
C VAL A 191 6.98 0.76 7.38
N VAL A 192 7.60 0.10 8.35
CA VAL A 192 8.55 -0.99 8.08
C VAL A 192 7.90 -2.29 8.49
N ALA A 193 7.69 -3.18 7.53
CA ALA A 193 7.15 -4.52 7.73
C ALA A 193 8.23 -5.57 7.49
N ASP A 194 8.26 -6.61 8.32
CA ASP A 194 9.12 -7.78 8.16
C ASP A 194 8.33 -9.08 8.37
N GLY A 195 8.88 -10.18 7.85
CA GLY A 195 8.33 -11.52 7.98
C GLY A 195 7.77 -12.11 6.69
N MET A 196 7.68 -11.34 5.59
CA MET A 196 7.10 -11.80 4.32
C MET A 196 8.12 -11.96 3.18
N ALA A 197 9.39 -11.69 3.43
CA ALA A 197 10.44 -11.72 2.38
C ALA A 197 10.67 -13.11 1.74
N HIS A 198 10.31 -14.18 2.45
CA HIS A 198 10.39 -15.55 1.93
C HIS A 198 9.27 -15.91 0.94
N ILE A 199 8.27 -15.03 0.78
CA ILE A 199 7.13 -15.19 -0.14
C ILE A 199 7.40 -14.35 -1.39
N ARG A 200 8.26 -14.82 -2.26
CA ARG A 200 8.72 -14.08 -3.45
C ARG A 200 7.78 -14.18 -4.63
N THR A 201 7.30 -15.38 -4.90
CA THR A 201 6.44 -15.70 -6.04
C THR A 201 5.00 -15.92 -5.59
N PHE A 202 4.08 -15.93 -6.54
CA PHE A 202 2.71 -16.33 -6.29
C PHE A 202 2.64 -17.81 -5.83
N ALA A 203 3.51 -18.66 -6.38
CA ALA A 203 3.61 -20.06 -5.96
C ALA A 203 4.09 -20.20 -4.50
N ASP A 204 5.08 -19.41 -4.06
CA ASP A 204 5.51 -19.40 -2.64
C ASP A 204 4.36 -19.09 -1.69
N SER A 205 3.46 -18.21 -2.12
CA SER A 205 2.28 -17.86 -1.33
C SER A 205 1.41 -19.07 -1.00
N PHE A 206 1.25 -20.01 -1.95
CA PHE A 206 0.48 -21.24 -1.72
C PHE A 206 1.16 -22.22 -0.76
N VAL A 207 2.48 -22.13 -0.62
CA VAL A 207 3.27 -23.14 0.10
C VAL A 207 3.79 -22.62 1.43
N ARG A 208 4.24 -21.35 1.48
CA ARG A 208 5.07 -20.82 2.56
C ARG A 208 4.37 -19.73 3.39
N PHE A 209 3.12 -19.42 3.12
CA PHE A 209 2.42 -18.30 3.76
C PHE A 209 1.91 -18.62 5.18
N ALA A 210 1.60 -19.89 5.46
CA ALA A 210 1.05 -20.30 6.74
C ALA A 210 2.03 -20.01 7.89
N ASP A 211 1.45 -19.66 9.04
CA ASP A 211 2.14 -19.42 10.32
C ASP A 211 3.19 -18.27 10.27
N THR A 212 3.14 -17.44 9.23
CA THR A 212 4.01 -16.26 9.09
C THR A 212 3.74 -15.27 10.22
N HIS A 213 4.80 -14.76 10.84
CA HIS A 213 4.71 -13.65 11.79
C HIS A 213 5.12 -12.34 11.10
N ILE A 214 4.15 -11.49 10.85
CA ILE A 214 4.37 -10.16 10.28
C ILE A 214 4.59 -9.18 11.44
N ARG A 215 5.74 -8.53 11.46
CA ARG A 215 6.08 -7.50 12.44
C ARG A 215 6.13 -6.15 11.73
N VAL A 216 5.53 -5.14 12.34
CA VAL A 216 5.40 -3.81 11.75
C VAL A 216 5.82 -2.77 12.77
N VAL A 217 6.59 -1.80 12.33
CA VAL A 217 6.88 -0.58 13.10
C VAL A 217 6.53 0.65 12.27
N VAL A 218 5.90 1.62 12.91
CA VAL A 218 5.59 2.93 12.33
C VAL A 218 6.55 3.94 12.92
N LEU A 219 7.30 4.63 12.06
CA LEU A 219 8.24 5.68 12.42
C LEU A 219 7.69 7.04 11.97
N GLY A 220 7.99 8.07 12.70
CA GLY A 220 7.54 9.43 12.41
C GLY A 220 6.63 10.01 13.49
N PRO A 221 6.03 11.19 13.27
CA PRO A 221 6.05 11.93 12.00
C PRO A 221 7.42 12.50 11.63
N PHE A 222 7.66 12.64 10.32
CA PHE A 222 8.76 13.40 9.78
C PHE A 222 8.18 14.59 9.00
N ASP A 223 8.73 15.77 9.22
CA ASP A 223 8.33 16.96 8.47
C ASP A 223 9.01 16.96 7.09
N PRO A 224 8.26 17.26 6.01
CA PRO A 224 8.84 17.37 4.69
C PRO A 224 9.87 18.52 4.62
N PRO A 225 10.90 18.42 3.77
CA PRO A 225 11.87 19.50 3.59
C PRO A 225 11.17 20.76 3.05
N SER A 226 11.66 21.92 3.48
CA SER A 226 11.11 23.22 3.08
C SER A 226 11.54 23.67 1.67
N ASP A 227 12.59 23.05 1.12
CA ASP A 227 13.10 23.37 -0.20
C ASP A 227 13.55 22.12 -0.99
N ASP A 228 13.60 22.27 -2.32
CA ASP A 228 13.94 21.18 -3.23
C ASP A 228 15.40 20.70 -3.09
N ALA A 229 16.31 21.55 -2.59
CA ALA A 229 17.72 21.20 -2.46
C ALA A 229 17.94 20.10 -1.43
N HIS A 230 17.08 20.01 -0.41
CA HIS A 230 17.18 19.03 0.68
C HIS A 230 16.34 17.76 0.44
N VAL A 231 15.52 17.70 -0.61
CA VAL A 231 14.63 16.55 -0.85
C VAL A 231 15.39 15.23 -1.00
N ASP A 232 16.52 15.22 -1.68
CA ASP A 232 17.29 13.97 -1.86
C ASP A 232 17.94 13.50 -0.56
N ALA A 233 18.54 14.42 0.20
CA ALA A 233 19.09 14.09 1.51
C ALA A 233 18.00 13.59 2.47
N PHE A 234 16.81 14.16 2.40
CA PHE A 234 15.65 13.72 3.17
C PHE A 234 15.21 12.30 2.79
N ILE A 235 15.13 11.99 1.48
CA ILE A 235 14.80 10.65 1.00
C ILE A 235 15.85 9.63 1.46
N ASP A 236 17.14 9.99 1.44
CA ASP A 236 18.22 9.14 1.95
C ASP A 236 18.12 8.93 3.46
N MET A 237 17.76 9.94 4.21
CA MET A 237 17.51 9.84 5.65
C MET A 237 16.34 8.88 5.94
N LEU A 238 15.22 8.98 5.20
CA LEU A 238 14.10 8.04 5.34
C LEU A 238 14.53 6.59 5.05
N HIS A 239 15.30 6.37 3.97
CA HIS A 239 15.84 5.05 3.64
C HIS A 239 16.70 4.47 4.75
N GLN A 240 17.63 5.28 5.31
CA GLN A 240 18.49 4.88 6.42
C GLN A 240 17.69 4.53 7.68
N ARG A 241 16.71 5.37 8.05
CA ARG A 241 15.82 5.13 9.19
C ARG A 241 15.01 3.83 9.04
N MET A 242 14.46 3.60 7.88
CA MET A 242 13.72 2.38 7.60
C MET A 242 14.62 1.13 7.63
N THR A 243 15.84 1.23 7.08
CA THR A 243 16.81 0.12 7.11
C THR A 243 17.21 -0.23 8.54
N ALA A 244 17.55 0.77 9.35
CA ALA A 244 17.88 0.58 10.76
C ALA A 244 16.71 -0.06 11.55
N ALA A 245 15.49 0.39 11.29
CA ALA A 245 14.30 -0.18 11.92
C ALA A 245 14.04 -1.64 11.49
N LEU A 246 14.26 -1.99 10.22
CA LEU A 246 14.16 -3.38 9.76
C LEU A 246 15.20 -4.27 10.47
N ASP A 247 16.43 -3.81 10.59
CA ASP A 247 17.49 -4.53 11.30
C ASP A 247 17.16 -4.71 12.80
N GLN A 248 16.54 -3.70 13.43
CA GLN A 248 16.08 -3.81 14.81
C GLN A 248 14.95 -4.81 14.96
N LEU A 249 13.94 -4.79 14.06
CA LEU A 249 12.84 -5.76 14.05
C LEU A 249 13.35 -7.21 13.93
N ARG A 250 14.47 -7.41 13.23
CA ARG A 250 15.04 -8.76 13.04
C ARG A 250 15.85 -9.26 14.21
N ARG A 251 16.35 -8.36 15.05
CA ARG A 251 17.08 -8.70 16.28
C ARG A 251 16.17 -8.92 17.48
N SER A 252 14.93 -8.41 17.47
CA SER A 252 13.90 -8.59 18.51
C SER A 252 13.08 -9.87 18.27
#